data_aa7b20691f9ac4a140239ad81ceefe2f
#
_entry.id   aa7b20691f9ac4a140239ad81ceefe2f
#
_cell.length_a   1.000
_cell.length_b   1.000
_cell.length_c   1.000
_cell.angle_alpha   90.00
_cell.angle_beta   90.00
_cell.angle_gamma   90.00
#
_symmetry.space_group_name_H-M   'P 1'
#
loop_
_entity.id
_entity.type
_entity.pdbx_description
1 polymer ?
#
loop_
_entity_poly.entity_id
_entity_poly.type
_entity_poly.pdbx_seq_one_letter_code
_entity_poly.pdbx_strand_id
1 'polypeptide(L)'
;MSESKCRILYVDDHEDSAEMFRLLVSSPDYDVQTAQTVAEAVELAKSRSFDLYVLDKRLPDGSGMDLCIMLNALTPGVPCIFYSGDAYEIHRQQAIVAGATAYVPKPDVEALIDTVHKILSERECAAA
;
A
#
# COMPACT_ATOMS: atom_id res chain seq x y z
N MET A 1 10.05 25.92 5.05
CA MET A 1 10.15 24.84 6.02
C MET A 1 9.53 23.59 5.49
N SER A 2 10.28 22.54 5.41
CA SER A 2 9.74 21.29 4.91
C SER A 2 9.16 20.50 6.07
N GLU A 3 7.97 20.00 5.88
CA GLU A 3 7.36 19.09 6.81
C GLU A 3 7.50 17.69 6.28
N SER A 4 7.87 16.78 7.16
CA SER A 4 7.94 15.38 6.80
C SER A 4 6.54 14.86 6.57
N LYS A 5 6.31 14.31 5.39
CA LYS A 5 5.05 13.66 5.05
C LYS A 5 5.30 12.18 4.86
N CYS A 6 4.36 11.37 5.29
CA CYS A 6 4.38 9.97 4.97
C CYS A 6 3.83 9.78 3.56
N ARG A 7 4.58 9.12 2.72
CA ARG A 7 4.18 8.85 1.33
C ARG A 7 3.62 7.46 1.23
N ILE A 8 2.41 7.38 0.69
CA ILE A 8 1.68 6.12 0.54
C ILE A 8 1.45 5.86 -0.94
N LEU A 9 1.78 4.67 -1.39
CA LEU A 9 1.44 4.22 -2.74
C LEU A 9 0.29 3.22 -2.63
N TYR A 10 -0.83 3.56 -3.24
CA TYR A 10 -2.02 2.73 -3.26
C TYR A 10 -2.16 2.11 -4.66
N VAL A 11 -2.12 0.80 -4.74
CA VAL A 11 -2.12 0.07 -6.02
C VAL A 11 -3.40 -0.74 -6.16
N ASP A 12 -4.26 -0.32 -7.08
CA ASP A 12 -5.57 -0.92 -7.31
C ASP A 12 -6.03 -0.49 -8.69
N ASP A 13 -6.56 -1.40 -9.50
CA ASP A 13 -7.02 -1.07 -10.84
C ASP A 13 -8.40 -0.41 -10.86
N HIS A 14 -9.05 -0.29 -9.70
CA HIS A 14 -10.33 0.39 -9.56
C HIS A 14 -10.11 1.84 -9.14
N GLU A 15 -10.34 2.78 -10.07
CA GLU A 15 -10.13 4.20 -9.79
C GLU A 15 -10.99 4.69 -8.62
N ASP A 16 -12.21 4.18 -8.51
CA ASP A 16 -13.12 4.59 -7.44
C ASP A 16 -12.58 4.20 -6.07
N SER A 17 -11.98 3.03 -5.95
CA SER A 17 -11.37 2.58 -4.71
C SER A 17 -10.17 3.45 -4.35
N ALA A 18 -9.36 3.79 -5.32
CA ALA A 18 -8.19 4.64 -5.12
C ALA A 18 -8.58 6.04 -4.68
N GLU A 19 -9.60 6.62 -5.31
CA GLU A 19 -10.07 7.95 -4.96
C GLU A 19 -10.69 7.97 -3.56
N MET A 20 -11.46 6.94 -3.23
CA MET A 20 -12.05 6.81 -1.90
C MET A 20 -10.95 6.72 -0.83
N PHE A 21 -9.93 5.91 -1.06
CA PHE A 21 -8.83 5.80 -0.13
C PHE A 21 -8.15 7.16 0.08
N ARG A 22 -7.86 7.86 -1.02
CA ARG A 22 -7.22 9.17 -0.96
C ARG A 22 -8.04 10.15 -0.12
N LEU A 23 -9.36 10.17 -0.32
CA LEU A 23 -10.24 11.06 0.44
C LEU A 23 -10.31 10.68 1.91
N LEU A 24 -10.38 9.40 2.21
CA LEU A 24 -10.57 8.92 3.58
C LEU A 24 -9.30 9.04 4.43
N VAL A 25 -8.13 8.88 3.83
CA VAL A 25 -6.88 9.08 4.58
C VAL A 25 -6.36 10.50 4.48
N SER A 26 -7.10 11.38 3.82
CA SER A 26 -6.66 12.75 3.56
C SER A 26 -6.22 13.42 4.85
N SER A 27 -4.97 13.85 4.86
CA SER A 27 -4.33 14.49 6.01
C SER A 27 -3.17 15.31 5.48
N PRO A 28 -2.88 16.47 6.06
CA PRO A 28 -1.69 17.21 5.67
C PRO A 28 -0.39 16.43 5.90
N ASP A 29 -0.45 15.37 6.70
CA ASP A 29 0.72 14.56 7.01
C ASP A 29 0.95 13.42 6.02
N TYR A 30 0.01 13.17 5.11
CA TYR A 30 0.09 12.05 4.16
C TYR A 30 0.04 12.56 2.73
N ASP A 31 0.91 11.97 1.90
CA ASP A 31 0.92 12.19 0.46
C ASP A 31 0.60 10.86 -0.21
N VAL A 32 -0.57 10.76 -0.82
CA VAL A 32 -1.05 9.52 -1.44
C VAL A 32 -0.89 9.59 -2.94
N GLN A 33 -0.18 8.59 -3.49
CA GLN A 33 -0.12 8.37 -4.92
C GLN A 33 -0.78 7.06 -5.26
N THR A 34 -1.31 6.95 -6.47
CA THR A 34 -2.03 5.77 -6.89
C THR A 34 -1.39 5.19 -8.16
N ALA A 35 -1.48 3.86 -8.28
CA ALA A 35 -1.08 3.12 -9.47
C ALA A 35 -2.14 2.07 -9.76
N GLN A 36 -2.32 1.74 -11.03
CA GLN A 36 -3.35 0.79 -11.44
C GLN A 36 -2.78 -0.54 -11.90
N THR A 37 -1.48 -0.63 -12.09
CA THR A 37 -0.82 -1.82 -12.61
C THR A 37 0.47 -2.10 -11.84
N VAL A 38 0.95 -3.33 -11.95
CA VAL A 38 2.25 -3.71 -11.39
C VAL A 38 3.36 -2.84 -11.99
N ALA A 39 3.36 -2.67 -13.32
CA ALA A 39 4.39 -1.90 -14.00
C ALA A 39 4.43 -0.45 -13.51
N GLU A 40 3.28 0.18 -13.38
CA GLU A 40 3.20 1.56 -12.90
C GLU A 40 3.70 1.68 -11.46
N ALA A 41 3.32 0.74 -10.61
CA ALA A 41 3.75 0.73 -9.22
C ALA A 41 5.28 0.60 -9.09
N VAL A 42 5.87 -0.30 -9.87
CA VAL A 42 7.32 -0.50 -9.86
C VAL A 42 8.05 0.76 -10.34
N GLU A 43 7.55 1.40 -11.40
CA GLU A 43 8.16 2.64 -11.90
C GLU A 43 8.12 3.74 -10.85
N LEU A 44 7.00 3.89 -10.17
CA LEU A 44 6.89 4.88 -9.10
C LEU A 44 7.83 4.58 -7.93
N ALA A 45 7.93 3.30 -7.55
CA ALA A 45 8.81 2.90 -6.45
C ALA A 45 10.27 3.13 -6.78
N LYS A 46 10.66 3.04 -8.07
CA LYS A 46 12.03 3.32 -8.50
C LYS A 46 12.34 4.81 -8.50
N SER A 47 11.35 5.63 -8.79
CA SER A 47 11.56 7.07 -8.97
C SER A 47 11.30 7.89 -7.72
N ARG A 48 10.62 7.33 -6.73
CA ARG A 48 10.24 8.04 -5.50
C ARG A 48 10.36 7.13 -4.30
N SER A 49 10.51 7.73 -3.12
CA SER A 49 10.51 7.00 -1.86
C SER A 49 9.11 6.95 -1.29
N PHE A 50 8.70 5.78 -0.82
CA PHE A 50 7.42 5.60 -0.15
C PHE A 50 7.65 5.04 1.25
N ASP A 51 6.69 5.33 2.13
CA ASP A 51 6.72 4.87 3.51
C ASP A 51 5.77 3.70 3.74
N LEU A 52 4.85 3.49 2.81
CA LEU A 52 3.87 2.42 2.91
C LEU A 52 3.33 2.10 1.53
N TYR A 53 3.14 0.81 1.27
CA TYR A 53 2.45 0.32 0.08
C TYR A 53 1.14 -0.31 0.50
N VAL A 54 0.05 0.04 -0.19
CA VAL A 54 -1.27 -0.62 -0.03
C VAL A 54 -1.58 -1.27 -1.37
N LEU A 55 -1.73 -2.59 -1.39
CA LEU A 55 -1.79 -3.37 -2.61
C LEU A 55 -3.09 -4.15 -2.69
N ASP A 56 -3.69 -4.18 -3.89
CA ASP A 56 -4.72 -5.15 -4.22
C ASP A 56 -4.05 -6.45 -4.62
N LYS A 57 -4.71 -7.57 -4.39
CA LYS A 57 -4.18 -8.88 -4.71
C LYS A 57 -4.16 -9.16 -6.21
N ARG A 58 -5.12 -8.63 -6.95
CA ARG A 58 -5.25 -8.86 -8.39
C ARG A 58 -5.12 -7.57 -9.16
N LEU A 59 -4.21 -7.56 -10.11
CA LEU A 59 -3.95 -6.41 -10.96
C LEU A 59 -4.00 -6.86 -12.42
N PRO A 60 -4.23 -5.94 -13.38
CA PRO A 60 -4.39 -6.33 -14.78
C PRO A 60 -3.17 -7.04 -15.37
N ASP A 61 -1.97 -6.69 -14.93
CA ASP A 61 -0.72 -7.21 -15.47
C ASP A 61 0.04 -8.11 -14.52
N GLY A 62 -0.62 -8.57 -13.43
CA GLY A 62 0.04 -9.49 -12.51
C GLY A 62 -0.67 -9.58 -11.18
N SER A 63 0.00 -10.13 -10.18
CA SER A 63 -0.57 -10.27 -8.85
C SER A 63 0.06 -9.29 -7.87
N GLY A 64 -0.73 -8.91 -6.87
CA GLY A 64 -0.21 -8.09 -5.78
C GLY A 64 0.84 -8.82 -4.96
N MET A 65 0.77 -10.15 -4.91
CA MET A 65 1.80 -10.95 -4.22
C MET A 65 3.16 -10.80 -4.89
N ASP A 66 3.20 -10.94 -6.22
CA ASP A 66 4.44 -10.74 -6.96
C ASP A 66 4.94 -9.31 -6.82
N LEU A 67 4.03 -8.35 -6.88
CA LEU A 67 4.38 -6.95 -6.67
C LEU A 67 4.98 -6.72 -5.29
N CYS A 68 4.40 -7.32 -4.26
CA CYS A 68 4.91 -7.19 -2.89
C CYS A 68 6.35 -7.69 -2.80
N ILE A 69 6.63 -8.83 -3.43
CA ILE A 69 7.99 -9.40 -3.45
C ILE A 69 8.95 -8.44 -4.17
N MET A 70 8.53 -7.90 -5.32
CA MET A 70 9.35 -6.96 -6.08
C MET A 70 9.63 -5.69 -5.28
N LEU A 71 8.61 -5.15 -4.61
CA LEU A 71 8.77 -3.93 -3.82
C LEU A 71 9.66 -4.16 -2.60
N ASN A 72 9.57 -5.32 -1.98
CA ASN A 72 10.46 -5.66 -0.86
C ASN A 72 11.91 -5.75 -1.31
N ALA A 73 12.15 -6.21 -2.52
CA ALA A 73 13.51 -6.28 -3.08
C ALA A 73 14.03 -4.89 -3.43
N LEU A 74 13.17 -4.02 -3.96
CA LEU A 74 13.55 -2.66 -4.36
C LEU A 74 13.73 -1.73 -3.16
N THR A 75 12.85 -1.86 -2.18
CA THR A 75 12.81 -0.95 -1.04
C THR A 75 12.64 -1.75 0.25
N PRO A 76 13.72 -2.43 0.70
CA PRO A 76 13.64 -3.22 1.94
C PRO A 76 13.23 -2.34 3.12
N GLY A 77 12.38 -2.88 3.97
CA GLY A 77 11.94 -2.18 5.16
C GLY A 77 10.69 -1.33 5.00
N VAL A 78 10.18 -1.15 3.78
CA VAL A 78 8.92 -0.43 3.59
C VAL A 78 7.76 -1.42 3.78
N PRO A 79 6.84 -1.15 4.72
CA PRO A 79 5.73 -2.06 4.97
C PRO A 79 4.74 -2.12 3.82
N CYS A 80 4.09 -3.27 3.66
CA CYS A 80 3.04 -3.51 2.68
C CYS A 80 1.77 -3.95 3.39
N ILE A 81 0.64 -3.37 3.02
CA ILE A 81 -0.68 -3.81 3.45
C ILE A 81 -1.40 -4.35 2.21
N PHE A 82 -1.98 -5.54 2.33
CA PHE A 82 -2.93 -6.01 1.31
C PHE A 82 -4.32 -5.57 1.69
N TYR A 83 -5.02 -4.98 0.73
CA TYR A 83 -6.42 -4.58 0.88
C TYR A 83 -7.18 -5.20 -0.29
N SER A 84 -7.85 -6.33 -0.06
CA SER A 84 -8.39 -7.15 -1.14
C SER A 84 -9.72 -7.77 -0.73
N GLY A 85 -10.53 -8.10 -1.73
CA GLY A 85 -11.81 -8.75 -1.53
C GLY A 85 -11.71 -10.22 -1.11
N ASP A 86 -10.53 -10.83 -1.23
CA ASP A 86 -10.33 -12.22 -0.84
C ASP A 86 -10.07 -12.30 0.65
N ALA A 87 -11.05 -12.81 1.40
CA ALA A 87 -10.96 -12.85 2.86
C ALA A 87 -10.61 -14.22 3.43
N TYR A 88 -10.17 -15.17 2.59
CA TYR A 88 -9.83 -16.50 3.06
C TYR A 88 -8.48 -16.51 3.77
N GLU A 89 -8.39 -17.32 4.82
CA GLU A 89 -7.18 -17.44 5.62
C GLU A 89 -5.95 -17.84 4.80
N ILE A 90 -6.14 -18.70 3.80
CA ILE A 90 -5.01 -19.10 2.94
C ILE A 90 -4.40 -17.92 2.19
N HIS A 91 -5.22 -16.98 1.74
CA HIS A 91 -4.74 -15.79 1.06
C HIS A 91 -3.99 -14.87 2.00
N ARG A 92 -4.48 -14.77 3.24
CA ARG A 92 -3.81 -14.00 4.28
C ARG A 92 -2.43 -14.58 4.58
N GLN A 93 -2.32 -15.89 4.71
CA GLN A 93 -1.04 -16.55 4.96
C GLN A 93 -0.09 -16.35 3.79
N GLN A 94 -0.58 -16.47 2.57
CA GLN A 94 0.24 -16.23 1.38
C GLN A 94 0.78 -14.80 1.34
N ALA A 95 -0.04 -13.83 1.73
CA ALA A 95 0.37 -12.44 1.76
C ALA A 95 1.49 -12.22 2.77
N ILE A 96 1.38 -12.81 3.95
CA ILE A 96 2.41 -12.69 4.99
C ILE A 96 3.71 -13.35 4.53
N VAL A 97 3.63 -14.51 3.89
CA VAL A 97 4.83 -15.17 3.36
C VAL A 97 5.50 -14.32 2.27
N ALA A 98 4.71 -13.60 1.49
CA ALA A 98 5.24 -12.69 0.46
C ALA A 98 5.88 -11.43 1.06
N GLY A 99 5.74 -11.21 2.36
CA GLY A 99 6.36 -10.08 3.04
C GLY A 99 5.40 -8.99 3.47
N ALA A 100 4.09 -9.25 3.43
CA ALA A 100 3.10 -8.25 3.84
C ALA A 100 3.12 -8.06 5.35
N THR A 101 2.95 -6.82 5.77
CA THR A 101 2.84 -6.46 7.18
C THR A 101 1.44 -6.74 7.71
N ALA A 102 0.42 -6.56 6.86
CA ALA A 102 -0.97 -6.76 7.26
C ALA A 102 -1.82 -7.13 6.04
N TYR A 103 -2.96 -7.72 6.31
CA TYR A 103 -3.96 -8.05 5.31
C TYR A 103 -5.32 -7.58 5.82
N VAL A 104 -5.95 -6.68 5.07
CA VAL A 104 -7.26 -6.13 5.42
C VAL A 104 -8.26 -6.51 4.35
N PRO A 105 -9.38 -7.15 4.69
CA PRO A 105 -10.38 -7.52 3.69
C PRO A 105 -11.21 -6.30 3.26
N LYS A 106 -11.49 -6.21 1.94
CA LYS A 106 -12.45 -5.23 1.44
C LYS A 106 -13.86 -5.67 1.85
N PRO A 107 -14.77 -4.78 2.11
CA PRO A 107 -14.66 -3.31 2.05
C PRO A 107 -14.42 -2.66 3.42
N ASP A 108 -13.69 -3.30 4.31
CA ASP A 108 -13.47 -2.78 5.66
C ASP A 108 -12.49 -1.62 5.64
N VAL A 109 -12.97 -0.48 5.21
CA VAL A 109 -12.15 0.71 5.06
C VAL A 109 -11.71 1.28 6.40
N GLU A 110 -12.52 1.12 7.45
CA GLU A 110 -12.13 1.58 8.78
C GLU A 110 -10.91 0.82 9.29
N ALA A 111 -10.92 -0.50 9.12
CA ALA A 111 -9.76 -1.32 9.50
C ALA A 111 -8.53 -0.93 8.68
N LEU A 112 -8.71 -0.62 7.40
CA LEU A 112 -7.60 -0.18 6.56
C LEU A 112 -7.01 1.14 7.07
N ILE A 113 -7.85 2.13 7.34
CA ILE A 113 -7.40 3.43 7.82
C ILE A 113 -6.70 3.28 9.17
N ASP A 114 -7.26 2.50 10.08
CA ASP A 114 -6.65 2.25 11.39
C ASP A 114 -5.27 1.59 11.25
N THR A 115 -5.16 0.62 10.35
CA THR A 115 -3.89 -0.07 10.09
C THR A 115 -2.86 0.88 9.51
N VAL A 116 -3.25 1.73 8.57
CA VAL A 116 -2.38 2.75 7.98
C VAL A 116 -1.85 3.67 9.08
N HIS A 117 -2.73 4.20 9.91
CA HIS A 117 -2.34 5.11 10.99
C HIS A 117 -1.40 4.42 11.97
N LYS A 118 -1.71 3.19 12.34
CA LYS A 118 -0.87 2.44 13.28
C LYS A 118 0.54 2.25 12.73
N ILE A 119 0.65 1.79 11.50
CA ILE A 119 1.94 1.51 10.88
C ILE A 119 2.75 2.79 10.74
N LEU A 120 2.12 3.85 10.25
CA LEU A 120 2.83 5.11 10.00
C LEU A 120 3.18 5.86 11.29
N SER A 121 2.37 5.70 12.34
CA SER A 121 2.68 6.33 13.63
C SER A 121 3.89 5.68 14.31
N GLU A 122 4.16 4.42 14.01
CA GLU A 122 5.32 3.70 14.55
C GLU A 122 6.55 3.84 13.67
N ARG A 123 6.42 4.52 12.54
CA ARG A 123 7.48 4.69 11.57
C ARG A 123 7.86 6.15 11.47
N GLU A 124 9.15 6.41 11.45
CA GLU A 124 9.64 7.75 11.17
C GLU A 124 9.63 7.97 9.66
N CYS A 125 8.69 8.80 9.19
CA CYS A 125 8.57 9.06 7.77
C CYS A 125 9.64 10.06 7.34
N ALA A 126 10.44 9.64 6.38
CA ALA A 126 11.59 10.40 5.94
C ALA A 126 11.36 11.15 4.63
N ALA A 127 10.10 11.36 4.25
CA ALA A 127 9.79 12.08 3.03
C ALA A 127 10.17 13.54 3.21
N ALA A 128 11.18 13.94 2.53
CA ALA A 128 11.66 15.31 2.58
C ALA A 128 11.30 16.02 1.30
#